data_c7a7bc9e7d03a27a7c647bf7bbae0ef5
#
_entry.id   c7a7bc9e7d03a27a7c647bf7bbae0ef5
#
_cell.length_a   1.000
_cell.length_b   1.000
_cell.length_c   1.000
_cell.angle_alpha   90.00
_cell.angle_beta   90.00
_cell.angle_gamma   90.00
#
_symmetry.space_group_name_H-M   'P 1'
#
loop_
_entity.id
_entity.type
_entity.pdbx_description
1 polymer ?
#
loop_
_entity_poly.entity_id
_entity_poly.type
_entity_poly.pdbx_seq_one_letter_code
_entity_poly.pdbx_strand_id
1 'polypeptide(L)'
;MERCALIDFDRYVEQAKSYGEWPGGHVEMSSGRVEGLSYRLYRQTAASEDVMVVYHGGGVNSAAGYDVLARQLAAEPTLAVCLVDIRGHGDSTGERGTVERPERIWRDVDVILAEMRRRFPLARRHLLGHSSGAGMLLNYLTRYSGEQQADSLIMLAPELGPFSGMARDLAATARFAQVRQWPFVANALSGGRWFGHVRAVSLNFPPAVLAADPDFVCQYSVNMANALTPRAPARQLAALRLPTLLLAAAQDELFNAQAMQRFVEQHGNAQTAFGLLEGSTHLSCVFDAHRLVLQHISRAAATGSDEGPAGEGA
;
A
#
# COMPACT_ATOMS: atom_id res chain seq x y z
N MET A 1 -20.49 11.54 25.63
CA MET A 1 -19.42 12.26 24.91
C MET A 1 -18.93 11.30 23.84
N GLU A 2 -19.48 11.43 22.64
CA GLU A 2 -19.03 10.71 21.47
C GLU A 2 -17.57 11.10 21.22
N ARG A 3 -16.68 10.11 21.19
CA ARG A 3 -15.31 10.35 20.72
C ARG A 3 -15.43 10.60 19.22
N CYS A 4 -15.20 11.84 18.82
CA CYS A 4 -15.05 12.16 17.41
C CYS A 4 -13.92 11.27 16.86
N ALA A 5 -14.25 10.28 16.04
CA ALA A 5 -13.25 9.45 15.38
C ALA A 5 -12.44 10.39 14.47
N LEU A 6 -11.10 10.31 14.53
CA LEU A 6 -10.25 11.16 13.72
C LEU A 6 -10.49 10.93 12.22
N ILE A 7 -10.75 9.69 11.84
CA ILE A 7 -11.06 9.28 10.45
C ILE A 7 -12.60 9.15 10.35
N ASP A 8 -13.17 9.80 9.35
CA ASP A 8 -14.60 9.73 9.05
C ASP A 8 -14.91 8.47 8.23
N PHE A 9 -15.05 7.34 8.93
CA PHE A 9 -15.40 6.06 8.31
C PHE A 9 -16.80 6.04 7.73
N ASP A 10 -17.76 6.79 8.32
CA ASP A 10 -19.13 6.80 7.84
C ASP A 10 -19.20 7.46 6.46
N ARG A 11 -18.54 8.61 6.32
CA ARG A 11 -18.37 9.29 5.02
C ARG A 11 -17.69 8.39 3.99
N TYR A 12 -16.65 7.66 4.41
CA TYR A 12 -15.95 6.74 3.52
C TYR A 12 -16.87 5.62 3.00
N VAL A 13 -17.66 5.01 3.89
CA VAL A 13 -18.61 3.95 3.53
C VAL A 13 -19.71 4.49 2.60
N GLU A 14 -20.23 5.69 2.85
CA GLU A 14 -21.21 6.33 1.97
C GLU A 14 -20.62 6.62 0.58
N GLN A 15 -19.42 7.14 0.52
CA GLN A 15 -18.72 7.34 -0.76
C GLN A 15 -18.49 6.03 -1.48
N ALA A 16 -18.03 4.98 -0.81
CA ALA A 16 -17.83 3.66 -1.41
C ALA A 16 -19.14 3.12 -2.04
N LYS A 17 -20.27 3.30 -1.34
CA LYS A 17 -21.59 2.89 -1.86
C LYS A 17 -21.99 3.69 -3.10
N SER A 18 -21.65 4.98 -3.18
CA SER A 18 -21.97 5.80 -4.36
C SER A 18 -21.27 5.36 -5.64
N TYR A 19 -20.16 4.63 -5.50
CA TYR A 19 -19.42 4.00 -6.62
C TYR A 19 -19.92 2.58 -6.96
N GLY A 20 -20.90 2.03 -6.22
CA GLY A 20 -21.39 0.66 -6.39
C GLY A 20 -22.00 0.36 -7.76
N GLU A 21 -22.44 1.38 -8.50
CA GLU A 21 -22.92 1.30 -9.88
C GLU A 21 -21.93 2.00 -10.84
N TRP A 22 -20.69 1.51 -10.90
CA TRP A 22 -19.69 2.08 -11.82
C TRP A 22 -20.11 1.82 -13.28
N PRO A 23 -20.35 2.88 -14.08
CA PRO A 23 -20.81 2.73 -15.46
C PRO A 23 -19.73 2.33 -16.45
N GLY A 24 -18.49 2.15 -15.99
CA GLY A 24 -17.34 1.76 -16.83
C GLY A 24 -17.35 0.28 -17.14
N GLY A 25 -17.38 -0.12 -18.38
CA GLY A 25 -17.19 -1.41 -19.02
C GLY A 25 -17.31 -2.70 -18.18
N HIS A 26 -17.42 -3.83 -18.83
CA HIS A 26 -17.49 -5.13 -18.13
C HIS A 26 -16.11 -5.48 -17.56
N VAL A 27 -15.88 -5.20 -16.29
CA VAL A 27 -14.68 -5.64 -15.53
C VAL A 27 -15.01 -6.98 -14.87
N GLU A 28 -14.33 -8.05 -15.33
CA GLU A 28 -14.40 -9.37 -14.72
C GLU A 28 -13.58 -9.41 -13.43
N MET A 29 -14.13 -10.00 -12.36
CA MET A 29 -13.42 -10.26 -11.11
C MET A 29 -13.29 -11.76 -10.89
N SER A 30 -12.08 -12.21 -10.57
CA SER A 30 -11.81 -13.59 -10.15
C SER A 30 -10.96 -13.59 -8.88
N SER A 31 -11.20 -14.57 -8.01
CA SER A 31 -10.40 -14.77 -6.80
C SER A 31 -9.32 -15.82 -7.03
N GLY A 32 -8.19 -15.67 -6.37
CA GLY A 32 -7.09 -16.61 -6.42
C GLY A 32 -6.38 -16.73 -5.06
N ARG A 33 -5.58 -17.80 -4.94
CA ARG A 33 -4.76 -18.04 -3.76
C ARG A 33 -3.40 -18.61 -4.16
N VAL A 34 -2.32 -18.10 -3.57
CA VAL A 34 -0.96 -18.60 -3.77
C VAL A 34 -0.19 -18.56 -2.46
N GLU A 35 0.46 -19.65 -2.06
CA GLU A 35 1.16 -19.82 -0.76
C GLU A 35 0.39 -19.30 0.46
N GLY A 36 -0.93 -19.47 0.44
CA GLY A 36 -1.82 -19.00 1.50
C GLY A 36 -2.22 -17.53 1.42
N LEU A 37 -1.70 -16.76 0.46
CA LEU A 37 -2.10 -15.39 0.21
C LEU A 37 -3.34 -15.37 -0.67
N SER A 38 -4.35 -14.64 -0.25
CA SER A 38 -5.58 -14.42 -1.01
C SER A 38 -5.45 -13.14 -1.85
N TYR A 39 -5.96 -13.19 -3.07
CA TYR A 39 -6.03 -12.03 -3.95
C TYR A 39 -7.28 -12.05 -4.81
N ARG A 40 -7.69 -10.87 -5.28
CA ARG A 40 -8.75 -10.66 -6.27
C ARG A 40 -8.17 -9.96 -7.48
N LEU A 41 -8.43 -10.52 -8.66
CA LEU A 41 -7.93 -10.03 -9.93
C LEU A 41 -9.09 -9.44 -10.73
N TYR A 42 -8.93 -8.17 -11.11
CA TYR A 42 -9.87 -7.40 -11.92
C TYR A 42 -9.25 -7.14 -13.29
N ARG A 43 -10.00 -7.39 -14.38
CA ARG A 43 -9.54 -7.19 -15.75
C ARG A 43 -10.70 -7.11 -16.72
N GLN A 44 -10.49 -6.51 -17.87
CA GLN A 44 -11.45 -6.60 -19.00
C GLN A 44 -11.06 -7.68 -20.00
N THR A 45 -9.77 -7.90 -20.22
CA THR A 45 -9.23 -8.82 -21.20
C THR A 45 -8.25 -9.82 -20.59
N ALA A 46 -8.02 -10.92 -21.28
CA ALA A 46 -6.99 -11.89 -20.87
C ALA A 46 -5.56 -11.41 -21.17
N ALA A 47 -5.39 -10.54 -22.17
CA ALA A 47 -4.10 -10.03 -22.62
C ALA A 47 -3.89 -8.62 -22.05
N SER A 48 -3.39 -8.53 -20.82
CA SER A 48 -3.02 -7.24 -20.21
C SER A 48 -1.55 -6.95 -20.47
N GLU A 49 -1.23 -5.69 -20.79
CA GLU A 49 0.13 -5.18 -20.98
C GLU A 49 0.75 -4.73 -19.65
N ASP A 50 -0.13 -4.39 -18.70
CA ASP A 50 0.23 -3.94 -17.37
C ASP A 50 -0.54 -4.70 -16.29
N VAL A 51 0.11 -4.94 -15.16
CA VAL A 51 -0.51 -5.49 -13.95
C VAL A 51 -0.19 -4.62 -12.76
N MET A 52 -1.21 -4.08 -12.10
CA MET A 52 -1.08 -3.35 -10.83
C MET A 52 -1.36 -4.27 -9.66
N VAL A 53 -0.40 -4.43 -8.76
CA VAL A 53 -0.58 -5.14 -7.49
C VAL A 53 -0.81 -4.13 -6.39
N VAL A 54 -1.96 -4.21 -5.73
CA VAL A 54 -2.43 -3.24 -4.72
C VAL A 54 -2.42 -3.86 -3.34
N TYR A 55 -1.78 -3.17 -2.38
CA TYR A 55 -1.74 -3.53 -0.97
C TYR A 55 -2.48 -2.50 -0.12
N HIS A 56 -3.38 -3.00 0.73
CA HIS A 56 -4.25 -2.23 1.61
C HIS A 56 -3.50 -1.55 2.78
N GLY A 57 -4.17 -0.63 3.45
CA GLY A 57 -3.70 0.06 4.66
C GLY A 57 -3.76 -0.80 5.93
N GLY A 58 -3.35 -0.20 7.04
CA GLY A 58 -3.25 -0.90 8.33
C GLY A 58 -4.58 -1.35 8.90
N GLY A 59 -4.64 -2.62 9.32
CA GLY A 59 -5.77 -3.21 10.03
C GLY A 59 -6.95 -3.63 9.17
N VAL A 60 -7.05 -3.14 7.94
CA VAL A 60 -8.14 -3.48 7.00
C VAL A 60 -7.76 -4.67 6.13
N ASN A 61 -8.58 -4.98 5.13
CA ASN A 61 -8.36 -5.99 4.12
C ASN A 61 -8.61 -5.42 2.71
N SER A 62 -8.38 -6.20 1.67
CA SER A 62 -8.58 -5.77 0.29
C SER A 62 -10.05 -5.53 -0.10
N ALA A 63 -11.02 -5.97 0.73
CA ALA A 63 -12.44 -5.70 0.53
C ALA A 63 -12.87 -4.31 1.06
N ALA A 64 -12.03 -3.64 1.84
CA ALA A 64 -12.35 -2.36 2.45
C ALA A 64 -12.32 -1.20 1.43
N GLY A 65 -13.17 -1.24 0.40
CA GLY A 65 -13.35 -0.20 -0.62
C GLY A 65 -12.28 -0.14 -1.71
N TYR A 66 -11.24 -0.99 -1.68
CA TYR A 66 -10.22 -1.04 -2.73
C TYR A 66 -10.74 -1.60 -4.06
N ASP A 67 -11.85 -2.30 -4.05
CA ASP A 67 -12.54 -2.77 -5.26
C ASP A 67 -13.01 -1.62 -6.15
N VAL A 68 -13.34 -0.46 -5.59
CA VAL A 68 -13.63 0.77 -6.35
C VAL A 68 -12.41 1.18 -7.17
N LEU A 69 -11.25 1.34 -6.53
CA LEU A 69 -9.99 1.65 -7.22
C LEU A 69 -9.65 0.60 -8.28
N ALA A 70 -9.81 -0.68 -7.93
CA ALA A 70 -9.51 -1.77 -8.86
C ALA A 70 -10.38 -1.73 -10.12
N ARG A 71 -11.68 -1.47 -9.98
CA ARG A 71 -12.60 -1.31 -11.13
C ARG A 71 -12.29 -0.07 -11.95
N GLN A 72 -11.96 1.06 -11.29
CA GLN A 72 -11.58 2.29 -11.97
C GLN A 72 -10.31 2.10 -12.81
N LEU A 73 -9.30 1.43 -12.27
CA LEU A 73 -8.05 1.16 -12.97
C LEU A 73 -8.22 0.10 -14.06
N ALA A 74 -8.94 -0.99 -13.78
CA ALA A 74 -9.21 -2.05 -14.74
C ALA A 74 -10.23 -1.63 -15.83
N ALA A 75 -10.81 -0.43 -15.75
CA ALA A 75 -11.53 0.19 -16.86
C ALA A 75 -10.60 0.54 -18.04
N GLU A 76 -9.28 0.65 -17.80
CA GLU A 76 -8.27 0.62 -18.86
C GLU A 76 -8.08 -0.83 -19.35
N PRO A 77 -8.43 -1.14 -20.63
CA PRO A 77 -8.48 -2.54 -21.10
C PRO A 77 -7.14 -3.28 -21.06
N THR A 78 -6.03 -2.56 -21.08
CA THR A 78 -4.67 -3.13 -21.05
C THR A 78 -4.14 -3.36 -19.64
N LEU A 79 -4.88 -2.91 -18.59
CA LEU A 79 -4.45 -2.99 -17.20
C LEU A 79 -5.26 -4.02 -16.41
N ALA A 80 -4.58 -5.03 -15.88
CA ALA A 80 -5.13 -5.92 -14.86
C ALA A 80 -4.79 -5.38 -13.46
N VAL A 81 -5.68 -5.55 -12.48
CA VAL A 81 -5.48 -5.10 -11.10
C VAL A 81 -5.64 -6.26 -10.13
N CYS A 82 -4.62 -6.51 -9.34
CA CYS A 82 -4.56 -7.56 -8.32
C CYS A 82 -4.63 -6.92 -6.92
N LEU A 83 -5.76 -7.05 -6.24
CA LEU A 83 -5.91 -6.66 -4.84
C LEU A 83 -5.46 -7.81 -3.94
N VAL A 84 -4.53 -7.56 -3.02
CA VAL A 84 -3.94 -8.59 -2.16
C VAL A 84 -4.34 -8.36 -0.71
N ASP A 85 -4.75 -9.43 -0.02
CA ASP A 85 -4.79 -9.43 1.45
C ASP A 85 -3.40 -9.72 1.99
N ILE A 86 -2.82 -8.78 2.75
CA ILE A 86 -1.55 -8.97 3.44
C ILE A 86 -1.69 -10.17 4.39
N ARG A 87 -0.65 -11.00 4.53
CA ARG A 87 -0.65 -12.13 5.48
C ARG A 87 -1.15 -11.71 6.85
N GLY A 88 -2.05 -12.53 7.44
CA GLY A 88 -2.71 -12.24 8.70
C GLY A 88 -3.81 -11.16 8.62
N HIS A 89 -4.27 -10.84 7.41
CA HIS A 89 -5.43 -9.96 7.14
C HIS A 89 -6.38 -10.64 6.15
N GLY A 90 -7.64 -10.21 6.15
CA GLY A 90 -8.66 -10.68 5.23
C GLY A 90 -8.69 -12.21 5.13
N ASP A 91 -8.72 -12.72 3.90
CA ASP A 91 -8.74 -14.15 3.59
C ASP A 91 -7.34 -14.78 3.52
N SER A 92 -6.26 -14.01 3.70
CA SER A 92 -4.90 -14.54 3.73
C SER A 92 -4.62 -15.30 5.02
N THR A 93 -3.82 -16.38 4.91
CA THR A 93 -3.41 -17.19 6.06
C THR A 93 -2.47 -16.42 6.99
N GLY A 94 -2.29 -16.94 8.20
CA GLY A 94 -1.44 -16.38 9.23
C GLY A 94 -2.23 -15.93 10.45
N GLU A 95 -1.55 -15.75 11.57
CA GLU A 95 -2.16 -15.21 12.77
C GLU A 95 -2.47 -13.72 12.58
N ARG A 96 -3.68 -13.29 12.97
CA ARG A 96 -4.15 -11.91 12.78
C ARG A 96 -3.18 -10.88 13.37
N GLY A 97 -2.66 -9.99 12.52
CA GLY A 97 -1.79 -8.87 12.89
C GLY A 97 -0.43 -9.26 13.46
N THR A 98 0.04 -10.49 13.24
CA THR A 98 1.39 -10.90 13.61
C THR A 98 2.07 -11.70 12.51
N VAL A 99 3.38 -11.75 12.56
CA VAL A 99 4.22 -12.54 11.66
C VAL A 99 5.50 -12.94 12.39
N GLU A 100 6.07 -14.07 12.01
CA GLU A 100 7.28 -14.60 12.65
C GLU A 100 8.50 -13.68 12.51
N ARG A 101 8.63 -13.04 11.32
CA ARG A 101 9.69 -12.07 10.99
C ARG A 101 9.18 -11.07 9.95
N PRO A 102 9.66 -9.82 9.96
CA PRO A 102 9.28 -8.81 8.96
C PRO A 102 9.50 -9.25 7.50
N GLU A 103 10.59 -9.97 7.24
CA GLU A 103 10.99 -10.45 5.92
C GLU A 103 9.96 -11.40 5.30
N ARG A 104 9.14 -12.06 6.11
CA ARG A 104 8.06 -12.92 5.61
C ARG A 104 7.04 -12.13 4.81
N ILE A 105 6.67 -10.94 5.27
CA ILE A 105 5.74 -10.05 4.56
C ILE A 105 6.35 -9.57 3.23
N TRP A 106 7.65 -9.28 3.23
CA TRP A 106 8.33 -8.84 2.01
C TRP A 106 8.50 -9.97 1.00
N ARG A 107 8.78 -11.18 1.47
CA ARG A 107 8.77 -12.39 0.62
C ARG A 107 7.39 -12.65 0.01
N ASP A 108 6.32 -12.36 0.73
CA ASP A 108 4.96 -12.52 0.22
C ASP A 108 4.68 -11.59 -0.97
N VAL A 109 5.35 -10.43 -1.07
CA VAL A 109 5.30 -9.56 -2.26
C VAL A 109 5.93 -10.27 -3.47
N ASP A 110 7.09 -10.92 -3.29
CA ASP A 110 7.72 -11.74 -4.35
C ASP A 110 6.79 -12.86 -4.84
N VAL A 111 6.11 -13.55 -3.92
CA VAL A 111 5.18 -14.64 -4.25
C VAL A 111 4.03 -14.13 -5.14
N ILE A 112 3.47 -12.97 -4.81
CA ILE A 112 2.40 -12.36 -5.62
C ILE A 112 2.93 -11.89 -6.99
N LEU A 113 4.09 -11.24 -7.02
CA LEU A 113 4.70 -10.80 -8.29
C LEU A 113 5.04 -11.99 -9.20
N ALA A 114 5.54 -13.11 -8.65
CA ALA A 114 5.78 -14.34 -9.38
C ALA A 114 4.48 -14.93 -9.94
N GLU A 115 3.39 -14.93 -9.17
CA GLU A 115 2.07 -15.38 -9.64
C GLU A 115 1.54 -14.46 -10.76
N MET A 116 1.70 -13.15 -10.63
CA MET A 116 1.29 -12.21 -11.68
C MET A 116 2.14 -12.38 -12.94
N ARG A 117 3.46 -12.61 -12.81
CA ARG A 117 4.33 -12.93 -13.95
C ARG A 117 3.93 -14.22 -14.65
N ARG A 118 3.52 -15.25 -13.90
CA ARG A 118 3.03 -16.51 -14.46
C ARG A 118 1.72 -16.31 -15.26
N ARG A 119 0.82 -15.46 -14.77
CA ARG A 119 -0.47 -15.16 -15.43
C ARG A 119 -0.34 -14.23 -16.62
N PHE A 120 0.56 -13.25 -16.53
CA PHE A 120 0.79 -12.19 -17.50
C PHE A 120 2.30 -12.09 -17.80
N PRO A 121 2.88 -13.03 -18.59
CA PRO A 121 4.33 -13.15 -18.72
C PRO A 121 5.02 -11.92 -19.32
N LEU A 122 4.32 -11.19 -20.18
CA LEU A 122 4.83 -10.02 -20.90
C LEU A 122 4.43 -8.69 -20.27
N ALA A 123 3.52 -8.70 -19.28
CA ALA A 123 3.04 -7.47 -18.67
C ALA A 123 4.09 -6.83 -17.75
N ARG A 124 4.15 -5.51 -17.77
CA ARG A 124 4.85 -4.72 -16.75
C ARG A 124 4.11 -4.85 -15.42
N ARG A 125 4.85 -4.81 -14.33
CA ARG A 125 4.31 -5.01 -12.97
C ARG A 125 4.51 -3.76 -12.14
N HIS A 126 3.40 -3.18 -11.71
CA HIS A 126 3.36 -1.98 -10.91
C HIS A 126 2.92 -2.32 -9.49
N LEU A 127 3.51 -1.68 -8.50
CA LEU A 127 3.15 -1.82 -7.10
C LEU A 127 2.42 -0.56 -6.63
N LEU A 128 1.28 -0.73 -5.98
CA LEU A 128 0.58 0.33 -5.29
C LEU A 128 0.34 -0.06 -3.83
N GLY A 129 0.78 0.78 -2.91
CA GLY A 129 0.48 0.63 -1.49
C GLY A 129 -0.26 1.83 -0.95
N HIS A 130 -1.31 1.61 -0.17
CA HIS A 130 -2.01 2.65 0.57
C HIS A 130 -1.54 2.66 2.03
N SER A 131 -1.28 3.84 2.58
CA SER A 131 -0.93 4.01 4.00
C SER A 131 0.23 3.09 4.43
N SER A 132 0.02 2.17 5.39
CA SER A 132 1.03 1.20 5.81
C SER A 132 1.41 0.19 4.72
N GLY A 133 0.54 -0.11 3.76
CA GLY A 133 0.88 -0.88 2.56
C GLY A 133 1.97 -0.21 1.73
N ALA A 134 1.98 1.12 1.65
CA ALA A 134 3.04 1.87 0.98
C ALA A 134 4.38 1.78 1.73
N GLY A 135 4.34 1.90 3.06
CA GLY A 135 5.52 1.71 3.91
C GLY A 135 6.11 0.30 3.79
N MET A 136 5.25 -0.72 3.73
CA MET A 136 5.62 -2.11 3.47
C MET A 136 6.37 -2.26 2.13
N LEU A 137 5.85 -1.68 1.06
CA LEU A 137 6.47 -1.75 -0.27
C LEU A 137 7.81 -1.02 -0.31
N LEU A 138 7.94 0.12 0.38
CA LEU A 138 9.23 0.81 0.52
C LEU A 138 10.26 -0.07 1.26
N ASN A 139 9.85 -0.80 2.30
CA ASN A 139 10.70 -1.78 2.96
C ASN A 139 11.07 -2.93 2.02
N TYR A 140 10.12 -3.50 1.29
CA TYR A 140 10.36 -4.56 0.32
C TYR A 140 11.42 -4.15 -0.70
N LEU A 141 11.25 -3.02 -1.36
CA LEU A 141 12.14 -2.57 -2.43
C LEU A 141 13.55 -2.14 -1.95
N THR A 142 13.73 -1.83 -0.66
CA THR A 142 14.98 -1.26 -0.15
C THR A 142 15.69 -2.09 0.91
N ARG A 143 15.01 -3.03 1.54
CA ARG A 143 15.54 -3.84 2.65
C ARG A 143 15.51 -5.35 2.38
N TYR A 144 14.82 -5.77 1.34
CA TYR A 144 14.70 -7.16 0.96
C TYR A 144 15.31 -7.37 -0.42
N SER A 145 16.14 -8.43 -0.55
CA SER A 145 16.70 -8.81 -1.84
C SER A 145 15.73 -9.74 -2.56
N GLY A 146 14.66 -9.14 -3.08
CA GLY A 146 13.61 -9.87 -3.81
C GLY A 146 14.12 -10.43 -5.14
N GLU A 147 13.51 -11.53 -5.58
CA GLU A 147 13.80 -12.15 -6.88
C GLU A 147 13.00 -11.53 -8.02
N GLN A 148 11.89 -10.88 -7.67
CA GLN A 148 10.96 -10.28 -8.63
C GLN A 148 11.23 -8.79 -8.78
N GLN A 149 11.06 -8.30 -10.00
CA GLN A 149 11.20 -6.89 -10.32
C GLN A 149 9.83 -6.26 -10.52
N ALA A 150 9.68 -5.03 -10.03
CA ALA A 150 8.57 -4.15 -10.33
C ALA A 150 9.05 -3.02 -11.24
N ASP A 151 8.18 -2.58 -12.13
CA ASP A 151 8.48 -1.55 -13.14
C ASP A 151 8.14 -0.13 -12.63
N SER A 152 7.26 0.00 -11.63
CA SER A 152 7.02 1.26 -10.90
C SER A 152 6.43 1.04 -9.52
N LEU A 153 6.48 2.09 -8.69
CA LEU A 153 5.88 2.15 -7.35
C LEU A 153 4.94 3.35 -7.24
N ILE A 154 3.75 3.13 -6.69
CA ILE A 154 2.84 4.18 -6.26
C ILE A 154 2.63 4.07 -4.75
N MET A 155 2.91 5.15 -4.03
CA MET A 155 2.68 5.28 -2.59
C MET A 155 1.52 6.24 -2.36
N LEU A 156 0.35 5.72 -2.02
CA LEU A 156 -0.87 6.49 -1.80
C LEU A 156 -1.03 6.80 -0.30
N ALA A 157 -1.06 8.08 0.05
CA ALA A 157 -1.14 8.57 1.43
C ALA A 157 -0.23 7.77 2.40
N PRO A 158 1.09 7.63 2.12
CA PRO A 158 1.95 6.64 2.74
C PRO A 158 2.18 6.90 4.23
N GLU A 159 2.12 5.83 5.04
CA GLU A 159 2.66 5.79 6.40
C GLU A 159 4.17 5.49 6.33
N LEU A 160 5.01 6.49 6.61
CA LEU A 160 6.47 6.37 6.51
C LEU A 160 7.18 6.40 7.88
N GLY A 161 6.44 6.09 8.93
CA GLY A 161 6.96 5.95 10.29
C GLY A 161 7.18 7.27 11.02
N PRO A 162 7.48 7.17 12.33
CA PRO A 162 7.58 8.33 13.21
C PRO A 162 8.76 9.26 12.88
N PHE A 163 9.75 8.77 12.13
CA PHE A 163 10.94 9.54 11.76
C PHE A 163 10.80 10.30 10.44
N SER A 164 9.65 10.22 9.79
CA SER A 164 9.37 10.92 8.54
C SER A 164 9.00 12.40 8.74
N GLY A 165 8.52 12.76 9.93
CA GLY A 165 8.02 14.11 10.21
C GLY A 165 6.69 14.46 9.54
N MET A 166 5.98 13.47 8.97
CA MET A 166 4.74 13.71 8.21
C MET A 166 3.47 13.54 9.04
N ALA A 167 3.54 12.84 10.18
CA ALA A 167 2.38 12.67 11.05
C ALA A 167 1.87 14.01 11.57
N ARG A 168 0.55 14.20 11.62
CA ARG A 168 -0.03 15.36 12.28
C ARG A 168 0.18 15.26 13.78
N ASP A 169 0.39 16.40 14.43
CA ASP A 169 0.48 16.47 15.90
C ASP A 169 -0.94 16.40 16.47
N LEU A 170 -1.32 15.22 16.89
CA LEU A 170 -2.66 14.91 17.40
C LEU A 170 -2.59 14.57 18.88
N ALA A 171 -3.62 14.99 19.64
CA ALA A 171 -3.78 14.56 21.01
C ALA A 171 -3.77 13.02 21.09
N ALA A 172 -3.16 12.46 22.15
CA ALA A 172 -3.00 11.02 22.30
C ALA A 172 -4.33 10.22 22.22
N THR A 173 -5.44 10.85 22.63
CA THR A 173 -6.79 10.28 22.58
C THR A 173 -7.42 10.26 21.19
N ALA A 174 -6.88 11.05 20.24
CA ALA A 174 -7.37 11.17 18.87
C ALA A 174 -6.53 10.34 17.87
N ARG A 175 -5.47 9.67 18.30
CA ARG A 175 -4.60 8.90 17.41
C ARG A 175 -5.29 7.62 16.96
N PHE A 176 -5.28 7.37 15.66
CA PHE A 176 -5.76 6.11 15.10
C PHE A 176 -4.91 4.92 15.59
N ALA A 177 -3.59 5.07 15.64
CA ALA A 177 -2.67 4.05 16.14
C ALA A 177 -2.04 4.47 17.47
N GLN A 178 -2.09 3.58 18.46
CA GLN A 178 -1.42 3.73 19.75
C GLN A 178 -0.28 2.72 19.84
N VAL A 179 0.93 3.21 20.16
CA VAL A 179 2.15 2.42 20.14
C VAL A 179 2.75 2.31 21.54
N ARG A 180 2.99 1.09 22.01
CA ARG A 180 3.81 0.81 23.19
C ARG A 180 5.27 0.73 22.73
N GLN A 181 6.09 1.68 23.11
CA GLN A 181 7.46 1.82 22.59
C GLN A 181 8.44 0.77 23.13
N TRP A 182 8.30 0.36 24.42
CA TRP A 182 9.28 -0.51 25.06
C TRP A 182 9.51 -1.85 24.33
N PRO A 183 8.49 -2.54 23.73
CA PRO A 183 8.74 -3.79 23.02
C PRO A 183 9.60 -3.60 21.78
N PHE A 184 9.47 -2.46 21.10
CA PHE A 184 10.32 -2.12 19.95
C PHE A 184 11.77 -1.88 20.36
N VAL A 185 11.98 -1.16 21.47
CA VAL A 185 13.33 -0.93 22.01
C VAL A 185 13.98 -2.25 22.41
N ALA A 186 13.26 -3.10 23.16
CA ALA A 186 13.76 -4.41 23.60
C ALA A 186 14.03 -5.34 22.40
N ASN A 187 13.17 -5.32 21.37
CA ASN A 187 13.38 -6.08 20.14
C ASN A 187 14.62 -5.59 19.39
N ALA A 188 14.81 -4.29 19.26
CA ALA A 188 15.98 -3.70 18.59
C ALA A 188 17.28 -4.03 19.33
N LEU A 189 17.32 -3.93 20.67
CA LEU A 189 18.48 -4.27 21.49
C LEU A 189 18.85 -5.76 21.40
N SER A 190 17.87 -6.64 21.18
CA SER A 190 18.11 -8.08 20.98
C SER A 190 18.48 -8.47 19.55
N GLY A 191 18.63 -7.48 18.64
CA GLY A 191 18.84 -7.74 17.21
C GLY A 191 17.66 -8.45 16.55
N GLY A 192 16.43 -8.17 17.01
CA GLY A 192 15.20 -8.78 16.48
C GLY A 192 14.85 -10.15 17.02
N ARG A 193 15.64 -10.70 17.96
CA ARG A 193 15.46 -12.09 18.47
C ARG A 193 14.32 -12.22 19.45
N TRP A 194 14.08 -11.20 20.30
CA TRP A 194 13.09 -11.23 21.37
C TRP A 194 12.00 -10.18 21.16
N PHE A 195 10.85 -10.40 21.74
CA PHE A 195 9.70 -9.49 21.76
C PHE A 195 9.04 -9.23 20.40
N GLY A 196 9.46 -9.91 19.31
CA GLY A 196 8.88 -9.71 17.97
C GLY A 196 7.38 -10.01 17.89
N HIS A 197 6.89 -10.98 18.67
CA HIS A 197 5.46 -11.37 18.70
C HIS A 197 4.61 -10.57 19.69
N VAL A 198 5.23 -9.67 20.48
CA VAL A 198 4.47 -8.85 21.43
C VAL A 198 3.56 -7.89 20.69
N ARG A 199 2.26 -7.90 21.03
CA ARG A 199 1.27 -6.95 20.51
C ARG A 199 1.60 -5.56 21.05
N ALA A 200 2.14 -4.69 20.20
CA ALA A 200 2.69 -3.40 20.60
C ALA A 200 1.99 -2.20 19.94
N VAL A 201 1.18 -2.43 18.91
CA VAL A 201 0.38 -1.39 18.26
C VAL A 201 -1.09 -1.75 18.39
N SER A 202 -1.92 -0.80 18.81
CA SER A 202 -3.39 -0.92 18.81
C SER A 202 -3.97 0.07 17.80
N LEU A 203 -4.89 -0.40 16.96
CA LEU A 203 -5.60 0.38 15.96
C LEU A 203 -7.02 0.67 16.44
N ASN A 204 -7.40 1.93 16.47
CA ASN A 204 -8.64 2.42 17.06
C ASN A 204 -9.74 2.52 15.99
N PHE A 205 -10.29 1.39 15.55
CA PHE A 205 -11.48 1.37 14.70
C PHE A 205 -12.75 1.69 15.52
N PRO A 206 -13.70 2.45 14.96
CA PRO A 206 -15.02 2.61 15.57
C PRO A 206 -15.74 1.26 15.71
N PRO A 207 -16.55 1.06 16.79
CA PRO A 207 -17.29 -0.18 16.98
C PRO A 207 -18.20 -0.55 15.81
N ALA A 208 -18.82 0.44 15.15
CA ALA A 208 -19.68 0.21 13.99
C ALA A 208 -18.90 -0.38 12.81
N VAL A 209 -17.66 0.06 12.60
CA VAL A 209 -16.76 -0.47 11.56
C VAL A 209 -16.40 -1.92 11.83
N LEU A 210 -16.06 -2.25 13.08
CA LEU A 210 -15.75 -3.63 13.50
C LEU A 210 -16.98 -4.54 13.47
N ALA A 211 -18.18 -4.01 13.67
CA ALA A 211 -19.41 -4.77 13.52
C ALA A 211 -19.72 -5.08 12.04
N ALA A 212 -19.33 -4.19 11.13
CA ALA A 212 -19.51 -4.38 9.68
C ALA A 212 -18.48 -5.34 9.07
N ASP A 213 -17.24 -5.31 9.57
CA ASP A 213 -16.17 -6.24 9.17
C ASP A 213 -15.38 -6.69 10.41
N PRO A 214 -15.77 -7.82 11.04
CA PRO A 214 -15.11 -8.35 12.22
C PRO A 214 -13.71 -8.91 11.93
N ASP A 215 -13.34 -9.07 10.66
CA ASP A 215 -12.03 -9.55 10.23
C ASP A 215 -10.95 -8.47 10.24
N PHE A 216 -11.30 -7.23 10.56
CA PHE A 216 -10.31 -6.17 10.73
C PHE A 216 -9.36 -6.45 11.90
N VAL A 217 -8.10 -6.14 11.69
CA VAL A 217 -7.02 -6.39 12.64
C VAL A 217 -6.83 -5.16 13.53
N CYS A 218 -7.18 -5.29 14.82
CA CYS A 218 -7.08 -4.19 15.78
C CYS A 218 -5.71 -4.09 16.47
N GLN A 219 -4.83 -5.06 16.31
CA GLN A 219 -3.53 -5.07 16.99
C GLN A 219 -2.43 -5.64 16.11
N TYR A 220 -1.25 -4.99 16.15
CA TYR A 220 -0.06 -5.50 15.51
C TYR A 220 1.02 -5.91 16.52
N SER A 221 1.70 -7.02 16.21
CA SER A 221 2.95 -7.36 16.84
C SER A 221 4.08 -6.43 16.41
N VAL A 222 5.18 -6.41 17.16
CA VAL A 222 6.40 -5.67 16.79
C VAL A 222 6.90 -6.08 15.41
N ASN A 223 6.90 -7.38 15.09
CA ASN A 223 7.33 -7.88 13.78
C ASN A 223 6.43 -7.39 12.65
N MET A 224 5.11 -7.46 12.83
CA MET A 224 4.16 -6.95 11.83
C MET A 224 4.35 -5.45 11.62
N ALA A 225 4.40 -4.66 12.69
CA ALA A 225 4.64 -3.23 12.58
C ALA A 225 5.98 -2.90 11.90
N ASN A 226 7.06 -3.63 12.23
CA ASN A 226 8.37 -3.47 11.58
C ASN A 226 8.36 -3.87 10.09
N ALA A 227 7.47 -4.80 9.69
CA ALA A 227 7.30 -5.15 8.29
C ALA A 227 6.64 -4.03 7.49
N LEU A 228 5.66 -3.36 8.10
CA LEU A 228 4.83 -2.35 7.45
C LEU A 228 5.43 -0.94 7.51
N THR A 229 6.19 -0.61 8.56
CA THR A 229 6.71 0.75 8.79
C THR A 229 8.18 0.86 8.36
N PRO A 230 8.54 1.83 7.50
CA PRO A 230 9.91 2.10 7.10
C PRO A 230 10.80 2.51 8.28
N ARG A 231 12.01 1.93 8.34
CA ARG A 231 12.96 2.21 9.42
C ARG A 231 13.75 3.50 9.22
N ALA A 232 14.06 3.81 7.96
CA ALA A 232 14.84 4.99 7.58
C ALA A 232 14.28 5.61 6.29
N PRO A 233 13.04 6.18 6.34
CA PRO A 233 12.26 6.52 5.15
C PRO A 233 12.99 7.44 4.18
N ALA A 234 13.74 8.43 4.67
CA ALA A 234 14.52 9.35 3.83
C ALA A 234 15.59 8.61 2.99
N ARG A 235 16.37 7.73 3.64
CA ARG A 235 17.40 6.94 2.94
C ARG A 235 16.75 5.91 1.99
N GLN A 236 15.64 5.33 2.40
CA GLN A 236 14.92 4.34 1.60
C GLN A 236 14.30 4.98 0.36
N LEU A 237 13.70 6.16 0.48
CA LEU A 237 13.17 6.89 -0.68
C LEU A 237 14.29 7.27 -1.67
N ALA A 238 15.40 7.80 -1.17
CA ALA A 238 16.56 8.16 -2.00
C ALA A 238 17.20 6.95 -2.71
N ALA A 239 17.04 5.75 -2.16
CA ALA A 239 17.64 4.52 -2.70
C ALA A 239 16.78 3.84 -3.78
N LEU A 240 15.54 4.26 -4.00
CA LEU A 240 14.68 3.69 -5.04
C LEU A 240 15.26 3.93 -6.43
N ARG A 241 15.19 2.91 -7.28
CA ARG A 241 15.74 2.94 -8.65
C ARG A 241 14.69 2.76 -9.74
N LEU A 242 13.43 2.79 -9.39
CA LEU A 242 12.31 2.64 -10.31
C LEU A 242 11.44 3.90 -10.25
N PRO A 243 10.69 4.21 -11.33
CA PRO A 243 9.72 5.29 -11.33
C PRO A 243 8.80 5.19 -10.14
N THR A 244 8.77 6.23 -9.31
CA THR A 244 8.01 6.26 -8.06
C THR A 244 7.11 7.48 -8.00
N LEU A 245 5.84 7.29 -7.67
CA LEU A 245 4.86 8.35 -7.45
C LEU A 245 4.39 8.32 -6.00
N LEU A 246 4.59 9.41 -5.27
CA LEU A 246 3.97 9.61 -3.97
C LEU A 246 2.75 10.53 -4.13
N LEU A 247 1.59 10.02 -3.75
CA LEU A 247 0.32 10.75 -3.77
C LEU A 247 -0.10 11.08 -2.33
N ALA A 248 -0.26 12.38 -2.05
CA ALA A 248 -0.78 12.87 -0.78
C ALA A 248 -2.25 13.25 -0.93
N ALA A 249 -3.06 13.02 0.10
CA ALA A 249 -4.42 13.52 0.20
C ALA A 249 -4.42 14.90 0.87
N ALA A 250 -5.04 15.90 0.25
CA ALA A 250 -5.01 17.28 0.72
C ALA A 250 -5.69 17.47 2.09
N GLN A 251 -6.71 16.67 2.37
CA GLN A 251 -7.48 16.68 3.62
C GLN A 251 -7.18 15.47 4.51
N ASP A 252 -5.99 14.85 4.36
CA ASP A 252 -5.59 13.70 5.17
C ASP A 252 -5.59 14.07 6.66
N GLU A 253 -6.31 13.29 7.46
CA GLU A 253 -6.49 13.52 8.90
C GLU A 253 -5.30 12.99 9.71
N LEU A 254 -4.53 12.05 9.17
CA LEU A 254 -3.39 11.41 9.82
C LEU A 254 -2.07 12.08 9.46
N PHE A 255 -1.91 12.50 8.21
CA PHE A 255 -0.65 12.99 7.67
C PHE A 255 -0.79 14.40 7.06
N ASN A 256 0.28 15.15 7.09
CA ASN A 256 0.34 16.50 6.53
C ASN A 256 0.85 16.45 5.09
N ALA A 257 0.00 16.79 4.13
CA ALA A 257 0.33 16.75 2.70
C ALA A 257 1.51 17.65 2.32
N GLN A 258 1.63 18.86 2.92
CA GLN A 258 2.76 19.75 2.66
C GLN A 258 4.06 19.19 3.26
N ALA A 259 3.98 18.48 4.40
CA ALA A 259 5.16 17.81 4.95
C ALA A 259 5.59 16.64 4.05
N MET A 260 4.65 15.90 3.45
CA MET A 260 4.95 14.88 2.45
C MET A 260 5.63 15.46 1.21
N GLN A 261 5.11 16.58 0.70
CA GLN A 261 5.72 17.27 -0.44
C GLN A 261 7.17 17.66 -0.13
N ARG A 262 7.41 18.37 0.99
CA ARG A 262 8.78 18.73 1.41
C ARG A 262 9.68 17.51 1.60
N PHE A 263 9.14 16.41 2.11
CA PHE A 263 9.90 15.18 2.28
C PHE A 263 10.35 14.59 0.94
N VAL A 264 9.49 14.60 -0.07
CA VAL A 264 9.85 14.18 -1.44
C VAL A 264 10.88 15.13 -2.06
N GLU A 265 10.69 16.44 -1.92
CA GLU A 265 11.62 17.46 -2.43
C GLU A 265 13.03 17.31 -1.81
N GLN A 266 13.12 16.95 -0.52
CA GLN A 266 14.38 16.82 0.21
C GLN A 266 15.07 15.46 0.04
N HIS A 267 14.31 14.39 -0.15
CA HIS A 267 14.80 13.02 -0.06
C HIS A 267 14.47 12.16 -1.29
N GLY A 268 13.64 12.63 -2.19
CA GLY A 268 13.39 11.99 -3.47
C GLY A 268 14.61 12.08 -4.39
N ASN A 269 14.59 11.30 -5.46
CA ASN A 269 15.59 11.32 -6.52
C ASN A 269 14.92 11.60 -7.87
N ALA A 270 15.67 11.53 -8.97
CA ALA A 270 15.17 11.81 -10.32
C ALA A 270 14.00 10.89 -10.76
N GLN A 271 13.83 9.73 -10.11
CA GLN A 271 12.74 8.79 -10.37
C GLN A 271 11.49 9.07 -9.52
N THR A 272 11.56 10.03 -8.58
CA THR A 272 10.48 10.28 -7.60
C THR A 272 9.67 11.48 -8.02
N ALA A 273 8.36 11.29 -8.21
CA ALA A 273 7.37 12.33 -8.45
C ALA A 273 6.42 12.47 -7.24
N PHE A 274 5.87 13.67 -7.07
CA PHE A 274 4.84 13.97 -6.08
C PHE A 274 3.56 14.41 -6.77
N GLY A 275 2.42 14.02 -6.20
CA GLY A 275 1.09 14.47 -6.62
C GLY A 275 0.19 14.72 -5.42
N LEU A 276 -0.73 15.68 -5.56
CA LEU A 276 -1.71 16.04 -4.54
C LEU A 276 -3.11 15.68 -5.04
N LEU A 277 -3.88 14.98 -4.21
CA LEU A 277 -5.28 14.68 -4.42
C LEU A 277 -6.13 15.70 -3.67
N GLU A 278 -6.60 16.71 -4.42
CA GLU A 278 -7.41 17.79 -3.87
C GLU A 278 -8.75 17.27 -3.33
N GLY A 279 -9.16 17.75 -2.15
CA GLY A 279 -10.41 17.35 -1.51
C GLY A 279 -10.45 15.96 -0.91
N SER A 280 -9.42 15.13 -1.12
CA SER A 280 -9.37 13.76 -0.61
C SER A 280 -8.90 13.71 0.85
N THR A 281 -9.52 12.82 1.63
CA THR A 281 -9.12 12.43 2.99
C THR A 281 -8.17 11.23 2.95
N HIS A 282 -7.70 10.77 4.12
CA HIS A 282 -6.82 9.60 4.21
C HIS A 282 -7.41 8.34 3.55
N LEU A 283 -8.71 8.10 3.72
CA LEU A 283 -9.37 6.94 3.12
C LEU A 283 -9.91 7.23 1.73
N SER A 284 -10.54 8.39 1.49
CA SER A 284 -11.20 8.67 0.22
C SER A 284 -10.21 8.82 -0.95
N CYS A 285 -8.92 9.08 -0.67
CA CYS A 285 -7.88 9.11 -1.69
C CYS A 285 -7.81 7.83 -2.53
N VAL A 286 -8.26 6.70 -1.98
CA VAL A 286 -8.38 5.43 -2.72
C VAL A 286 -9.33 5.56 -3.91
N PHE A 287 -10.40 6.35 -3.79
CA PHE A 287 -11.37 6.55 -4.87
C PHE A 287 -10.90 7.57 -5.91
N ASP A 288 -10.03 8.49 -5.52
CA ASP A 288 -9.66 9.65 -6.33
C ASP A 288 -8.32 9.46 -7.08
N ALA A 289 -7.53 8.44 -6.70
CA ALA A 289 -6.16 8.25 -7.18
C ALA A 289 -6.05 7.77 -8.65
N HIS A 290 -7.07 7.10 -9.19
CA HIS A 290 -6.99 6.33 -10.43
C HIS A 290 -6.39 7.13 -11.62
N ARG A 291 -6.75 8.40 -11.80
CA ARG A 291 -6.25 9.23 -12.92
C ARG A 291 -4.75 9.47 -12.83
N LEU A 292 -4.23 9.84 -11.65
CA LEU A 292 -2.80 10.08 -11.47
C LEU A 292 -2.00 8.78 -11.53
N VAL A 293 -2.59 7.68 -11.08
CA VAL A 293 -1.99 6.34 -11.20
C VAL A 293 -1.84 5.95 -12.67
N LEU A 294 -2.88 6.09 -13.49
CA LEU A 294 -2.83 5.79 -14.92
C LEU A 294 -1.81 6.67 -15.65
N GLN A 295 -1.75 7.97 -15.35
CA GLN A 295 -0.75 8.87 -15.90
C GLN A 295 0.68 8.45 -15.55
N HIS A 296 0.91 7.96 -14.33
CA HIS A 296 2.22 7.50 -13.89
C HIS A 296 2.65 6.24 -14.66
N ILE A 297 1.75 5.25 -14.79
CA ILE A 297 2.00 4.02 -15.55
C ILE A 297 2.37 4.35 -17.00
N SER A 298 1.61 5.23 -17.65
CA SER A 298 1.87 5.63 -19.04
C SER A 298 3.24 6.29 -19.20
N ARG A 299 3.66 7.12 -18.23
CA ARG A 299 5.00 7.75 -18.25
C ARG A 299 6.12 6.73 -18.03
N ALA A 300 5.94 5.80 -17.10
CA ALA A 300 6.91 4.73 -16.83
C ALA A 300 7.10 3.83 -18.06
N ALA A 301 6.05 3.62 -18.85
CA ALA A 301 6.11 2.91 -20.13
C ALA A 301 6.96 3.63 -21.17
N ALA A 302 6.82 4.95 -21.28
CA ALA A 302 7.54 5.76 -22.28
C ALA A 302 9.05 5.81 -21.99
N THR A 303 9.45 5.87 -20.71
CA THR A 303 10.88 5.89 -20.32
C THR A 303 11.58 4.56 -20.53
N GLY A 304 10.87 3.42 -20.41
CA GLY A 304 11.42 2.09 -20.66
C GLY A 304 11.66 1.76 -22.16
N SER A 305 10.99 2.47 -23.07
CA SER A 305 11.16 2.27 -24.53
C SER A 305 12.36 3.00 -25.13
N ASP A 306 12.93 4.00 -24.44
CA ASP A 306 14.10 4.76 -24.92
C ASP A 306 15.45 4.09 -24.61
N GLU A 307 15.50 3.08 -23.75
CA GLU A 307 16.69 2.21 -23.55
C GLU A 307 16.70 1.05 -24.56
N GLY A 308 16.61 1.34 -25.85
CA GLY A 308 16.88 0.39 -26.91
C GLY A 308 18.37 -0.01 -26.94
N PRO A 309 18.74 -1.21 -27.48
CA PRO A 309 20.08 -1.75 -27.34
C PRO A 309 21.10 -0.77 -27.95
N ALA A 310 22.02 -0.31 -27.08
CA ALA A 310 23.24 0.36 -27.53
C ALA A 310 23.95 -0.57 -28.52
N GLY A 311 24.00 -0.14 -29.76
CA GLY A 311 24.51 -0.94 -30.87
C GLY A 311 25.87 -1.52 -30.58
N GLU A 312 25.98 -2.83 -30.67
CA GLU A 312 27.22 -3.48 -31.03
C GLU A 312 27.59 -2.99 -32.41
N GLY A 313 28.57 -2.11 -32.47
CA GLY A 313 29.11 -1.50 -33.67
C GLY A 313 30.62 -1.67 -33.69
N ALA A 314 31.05 -2.65 -34.47
CA ALA A 314 32.38 -2.86 -35.11
C ALA A 314 33.64 -2.87 -34.22
#